data_c93e053be3bcf070ab4dc736db1315ad
#
_entry.id   c93e053be3bcf070ab4dc736db1315ad
#
_cell.length_a   1.000
_cell.length_b   1.000
_cell.length_c   1.000
_cell.angle_alpha   90.00
_cell.angle_beta   90.00
_cell.angle_gamma   90.00
#
_symmetry.space_group_name_H-M   'P 1'
#
loop_
_entity.id
_entity.type
_entity.pdbx_description
1 polymer ?
#
loop_
_entity_poly.entity_id
_entity_poly.type
_entity_poly.pdbx_seq_one_letter_code
_entity_poly.pdbx_strand_id
1 'polypeptide(L)'
;MRKLFGTLAGIVAAIIIMLAIEYAEGWLYPPVSYGDDDPVAAAMLIIGLPLPAKFILMAGWAVGTFGGAWLALRINDWRWSGVIVALVVIADRVASFVALPYPWWMEVAAVVLPVIGGWLAIRLHHKPYPGEPLLG
;
A
#
# COMPACT_ATOMS: atom_id res chain seq x y z
N MET A 1 -1.86 22.77 9.75
CA MET A 1 -2.80 21.77 10.22
C MET A 1 -3.42 20.93 9.08
N ARG A 2 -4.02 21.56 8.06
CA ARG A 2 -4.67 20.87 6.93
C ARG A 2 -3.74 19.93 6.16
N LYS A 3 -2.48 20.34 5.90
CA LYS A 3 -1.48 19.50 5.20
C LYS A 3 -1.17 18.23 5.99
N LEU A 4 -0.95 18.36 7.29
CA LEU A 4 -0.68 17.23 8.16
C LEU A 4 -1.86 16.28 8.24
N PHE A 5 -3.06 16.82 8.46
CA PHE A 5 -4.29 16.02 8.53
C PHE A 5 -4.55 15.24 7.25
N GLY A 6 -4.46 15.90 6.08
CA GLY A 6 -4.65 15.22 4.79
C GLY A 6 -3.63 14.12 4.52
N THR A 7 -2.36 14.36 4.89
CA THR A 7 -1.31 13.35 4.72
C THR A 7 -1.55 12.14 5.64
N LEU A 8 -1.90 12.37 6.90
CA LEU A 8 -2.23 11.29 7.85
C LEU A 8 -3.46 10.50 7.39
N ALA A 9 -4.52 11.19 6.95
CA ALA A 9 -5.70 10.52 6.40
C ALA A 9 -5.36 9.65 5.19
N GLY A 10 -4.48 10.12 4.32
CA GLY A 10 -3.99 9.36 3.17
C GLY A 10 -3.18 8.12 3.57
N ILE A 11 -2.31 8.23 4.57
CA ILE A 11 -1.54 7.09 5.10
C ILE A 11 -2.51 6.03 5.67
N VAL A 12 -3.45 6.46 6.50
CA VAL A 12 -4.46 5.55 7.08
C VAL A 12 -5.28 4.87 5.98
N ALA A 13 -5.73 5.62 4.99
CA ALA A 13 -6.46 5.06 3.85
C ALA A 13 -5.63 4.04 3.05
N ALA A 14 -4.35 4.32 2.80
CA ALA A 14 -3.45 3.39 2.13
C ALA A 14 -3.36 2.06 2.90
N ILE A 15 -3.14 2.13 4.21
CA ILE A 15 -3.05 0.96 5.09
C ILE A 15 -4.37 0.18 5.07
N ILE A 16 -5.52 0.85 5.21
CA ILE A 16 -6.84 0.19 5.19
C ILE A 16 -7.08 -0.54 3.87
N ILE A 17 -6.76 0.09 2.74
CA ILE A 17 -6.92 -0.53 1.42
C ILE A 17 -6.02 -1.76 1.28
N MET A 18 -4.75 -1.66 1.71
CA MET A 18 -3.83 -2.79 1.67
C MET A 18 -4.32 -3.95 2.55
N LEU A 19 -4.71 -3.67 3.79
CA LEU A 19 -5.24 -4.68 4.69
C LEU A 19 -6.52 -5.34 4.16
N ALA A 20 -7.41 -4.57 3.53
CA ALA A 20 -8.61 -5.12 2.91
C ALA A 20 -8.28 -6.08 1.75
N ILE A 21 -7.27 -5.77 0.95
CA ILE A 21 -6.81 -6.63 -0.15
C ILE A 21 -6.10 -7.87 0.39
N GLU A 22 -5.24 -7.73 1.41
CA GLU A 22 -4.59 -8.85 2.11
C GLU A 22 -5.62 -9.78 2.75
N TYR A 23 -6.65 -9.21 3.38
CA TYR A 23 -7.74 -9.99 3.95
C TYR A 23 -8.53 -10.75 2.88
N ALA A 24 -8.86 -10.11 1.76
CA ALA A 24 -9.55 -10.76 0.65
C ALA A 24 -8.67 -11.85 0.00
N GLU A 25 -7.36 -11.62 -0.11
CA GLU A 25 -6.41 -12.62 -0.59
C GLU A 25 -6.40 -13.85 0.32
N GLY A 26 -6.34 -13.66 1.65
CA GLY A 26 -6.37 -14.75 2.63
C GLY A 26 -7.68 -15.57 2.57
N TRP A 27 -8.79 -14.99 2.14
CA TRP A 27 -10.03 -15.72 1.88
C TRP A 27 -9.98 -16.55 0.61
N LEU A 28 -9.36 -16.04 -0.44
CA LEU A 28 -9.21 -16.73 -1.72
C LEU A 28 -8.15 -17.83 -1.66
N TYR A 29 -7.12 -17.61 -0.89
CA TYR A 29 -5.97 -18.51 -0.74
C TYR A 29 -5.66 -18.73 0.74
N PRO A 30 -6.53 -19.50 1.45
CA PRO A 30 -6.34 -19.70 2.90
C PRO A 30 -4.97 -20.31 3.18
N PRO A 31 -4.21 -19.75 4.13
CA PRO A 31 -2.90 -20.24 4.48
C PRO A 31 -2.97 -21.66 5.02
N VAL A 32 -2.04 -22.49 4.60
CA VAL A 32 -1.87 -23.82 5.19
C VAL A 32 -1.38 -23.65 6.63
N SER A 33 -2.12 -24.18 7.60
CA SER A 33 -1.81 -24.04 9.03
C SER A 33 -0.54 -24.83 9.36
N TYR A 34 0.57 -24.14 9.49
CA TYR A 34 1.77 -24.65 10.16
C TYR A 34 1.76 -24.06 11.58
N GLY A 35 1.89 -24.83 12.63
CA GLY A 35 1.73 -24.43 14.05
C GLY A 35 2.13 -22.98 14.41
N ASP A 36 1.36 -22.39 15.30
CA ASP A 36 1.19 -20.93 15.47
C ASP A 36 2.40 -20.09 15.91
N ASP A 37 3.54 -20.67 16.30
CA ASP A 37 4.63 -19.94 16.94
C ASP A 37 6.04 -20.10 16.30
N ASP A 38 6.14 -20.70 15.13
CA ASP A 38 7.44 -20.97 14.50
C ASP A 38 7.75 -19.93 13.40
N PRO A 39 8.85 -19.16 13.49
CA PRO A 39 9.26 -18.24 12.43
C PRO A 39 9.56 -18.96 11.11
N VAL A 40 9.90 -20.23 11.15
CA VAL A 40 10.05 -21.07 9.95
C VAL A 40 8.70 -21.32 9.29
N ALA A 41 7.64 -21.49 10.07
CA ALA A 41 6.28 -21.65 9.56
C ALA A 41 5.79 -20.40 8.85
N ALA A 42 6.04 -19.20 9.40
CA ALA A 42 5.72 -17.93 8.75
C ALA A 42 6.47 -17.75 7.42
N ALA A 43 7.75 -18.15 7.35
CA ALA A 43 8.53 -18.13 6.12
C ALA A 43 7.95 -19.08 5.06
N MET A 44 7.55 -20.29 5.47
CA MET A 44 6.93 -21.28 4.59
C MET A 44 5.58 -20.83 4.05
N LEU A 45 4.80 -20.07 4.82
CA LEU A 45 3.55 -19.47 4.36
C LEU A 45 3.77 -18.55 3.16
N ILE A 46 4.77 -17.67 3.22
CA ILE A 46 5.07 -16.73 2.14
C ILE A 46 5.65 -17.43 0.91
N ILE A 47 6.58 -18.35 1.11
CA ILE A 47 7.20 -19.10 0.02
C ILE A 47 6.15 -19.97 -0.67
N GLY A 48 5.27 -20.62 0.11
CA GLY A 48 4.21 -21.51 -0.37
C GLY A 48 3.02 -20.83 -1.01
N LEU A 49 2.87 -19.51 -0.89
CA LEU A 49 1.79 -18.78 -1.54
C LEU A 49 1.79 -18.99 -3.06
N PRO A 50 0.64 -19.33 -3.67
CA PRO A 50 0.56 -19.48 -5.12
C PRO A 50 0.83 -18.13 -5.82
N LEU A 51 1.31 -18.22 -7.05
CA LEU A 51 1.69 -17.04 -7.84
C LEU A 51 0.57 -15.98 -7.94
N PRO A 52 -0.71 -16.37 -8.20
CA PRO A 52 -1.81 -15.41 -8.24
C PRO A 52 -2.00 -14.64 -6.92
N ALA A 53 -1.85 -15.30 -5.78
CA ALA A 53 -1.95 -14.65 -4.47
C ALA A 53 -0.86 -13.58 -4.29
N LYS A 54 0.38 -13.87 -4.68
CA LYS A 54 1.49 -12.91 -4.68
C LYS A 54 1.18 -11.69 -5.55
N PHE A 55 0.57 -11.86 -6.72
CA PHE A 55 0.16 -10.76 -7.59
C PHE A 55 -0.98 -9.92 -6.98
N ILE A 56 -1.91 -10.53 -6.26
CA ILE A 56 -2.98 -9.82 -5.55
C ILE A 56 -2.37 -8.93 -4.47
N LEU A 57 -1.43 -9.45 -3.67
CA LEU A 57 -0.72 -8.66 -2.65
C LEU A 57 0.03 -7.47 -3.28
N MET A 58 0.75 -7.71 -4.36
CA MET A 58 1.47 -6.65 -5.08
C MET A 58 0.53 -5.60 -5.65
N ALA A 59 -0.62 -6.01 -6.22
CA ALA A 59 -1.65 -5.08 -6.67
C ALA A 59 -2.19 -4.25 -5.50
N GLY A 60 -2.34 -4.85 -4.32
CA GLY A 60 -2.71 -4.16 -3.08
C GLY A 60 -1.76 -3.02 -2.72
N TRP A 61 -0.45 -3.22 -2.89
CA TRP A 61 0.55 -2.16 -2.63
C TRP A 61 0.40 -0.97 -3.59
N ALA A 62 0.18 -1.23 -4.87
CA ALA A 62 -0.05 -0.18 -5.86
C ALA A 62 -1.37 0.56 -5.62
N VAL A 63 -2.46 -0.18 -5.46
CA VAL A 63 -3.82 0.36 -5.28
C VAL A 63 -3.94 1.09 -3.94
N GLY A 64 -3.39 0.53 -2.87
CA GLY A 64 -3.37 1.15 -1.55
C GLY A 64 -2.63 2.48 -1.57
N THR A 65 -1.42 2.50 -2.16
CA THR A 65 -0.63 3.73 -2.29
C THR A 65 -1.34 4.76 -3.16
N PHE A 66 -1.89 4.35 -4.30
CA PHE A 66 -2.65 5.23 -5.18
C PHE A 66 -3.86 5.84 -4.45
N GLY A 67 -4.70 5.03 -3.83
CA GLY A 67 -5.90 5.48 -3.11
C GLY A 67 -5.57 6.40 -1.95
N GLY A 68 -4.57 6.06 -1.14
CA GLY A 68 -4.12 6.88 -0.03
C GLY A 68 -3.51 8.20 -0.47
N ALA A 69 -2.62 8.18 -1.47
CA ALA A 69 -2.02 9.38 -2.04
C ALA A 69 -3.07 10.30 -2.68
N TRP A 70 -4.01 9.71 -3.41
CA TRP A 70 -5.10 10.45 -4.04
C TRP A 70 -6.00 11.12 -3.01
N LEU A 71 -6.37 10.42 -1.93
CA LEU A 71 -7.15 10.99 -0.83
C LEU A 71 -6.40 12.14 -0.14
N ALA A 72 -5.11 11.96 0.15
CA ALA A 72 -4.28 13.01 0.75
C ALA A 72 -4.28 14.28 -0.10
N LEU A 73 -4.10 14.12 -1.42
CA LEU A 73 -4.10 15.23 -2.38
C LEU A 73 -5.46 15.92 -2.46
N ARG A 74 -6.56 15.16 -2.41
CA ARG A 74 -7.92 15.72 -2.39
C ARG A 74 -8.21 16.57 -1.15
N ILE A 75 -7.64 16.20 -0.01
CA ILE A 75 -7.85 16.95 1.24
C ILE A 75 -7.00 18.22 1.29
N ASN A 76 -5.73 18.15 0.86
CA ASN A 76 -4.78 19.23 1.16
C ASN A 76 -4.16 19.90 -0.08
N ASP A 77 -4.39 19.39 -1.28
CA ASP A 77 -3.80 19.86 -2.56
C ASP A 77 -2.28 20.09 -2.50
N TRP A 78 -1.57 19.26 -1.71
CA TRP A 78 -0.14 19.38 -1.52
C TRP A 78 0.58 18.14 -2.10
N ARG A 79 1.31 18.33 -3.20
CA ARG A 79 1.95 17.24 -3.96
C ARG A 79 2.83 16.34 -3.11
N TRP A 80 3.52 16.92 -2.13
CA TRP A 80 4.38 16.16 -1.23
C TRP A 80 3.63 15.16 -0.35
N SER A 81 2.34 15.36 -0.10
CA SER A 81 1.56 14.38 0.66
C SER A 81 1.46 13.05 -0.08
N GLY A 82 1.31 13.07 -1.42
CA GLY A 82 1.35 11.84 -2.22
C GLY A 82 2.71 11.13 -2.16
N VAL A 83 3.80 11.92 -2.19
CA VAL A 83 5.17 11.37 -2.03
C VAL A 83 5.37 10.76 -0.64
N ILE A 84 4.92 11.45 0.41
CA ILE A 84 5.04 10.96 1.79
C ILE A 84 4.26 9.66 1.97
N VAL A 85 3.03 9.56 1.44
CA VAL A 85 2.24 8.32 1.49
C VAL A 85 3.01 7.18 0.82
N ALA A 86 3.56 7.39 -0.37
CA ALA A 86 4.34 6.37 -1.07
C ALA A 86 5.58 5.95 -0.27
N LEU A 87 6.32 6.90 0.32
CA LEU A 87 7.49 6.61 1.14
C LEU A 87 7.14 5.81 2.41
N VAL A 88 6.02 6.13 3.05
CA VAL A 88 5.54 5.38 4.23
C VAL A 88 5.19 3.94 3.85
N VAL A 89 4.51 3.73 2.73
CA VAL A 89 4.20 2.38 2.25
C VAL A 89 5.47 1.60 1.92
N ILE A 90 6.46 2.23 1.25
CA ILE A 90 7.75 1.59 0.97
C ILE A 90 8.45 1.20 2.27
N ALA A 91 8.51 2.11 3.26
CA ALA A 91 9.16 1.84 4.54
C ALA A 91 8.50 0.67 5.29
N ASP A 92 7.17 0.61 5.27
CA ASP A 92 6.40 -0.50 5.85
C ASP A 92 6.70 -1.83 5.14
N ARG A 93 6.76 -1.85 3.81
CA ARG A 93 7.11 -3.07 3.06
C ARG A 93 8.54 -3.50 3.28
N VAL A 94 9.50 -2.57 3.26
CA VAL A 94 10.90 -2.88 3.55
C VAL A 94 11.06 -3.45 4.97
N ALA A 95 10.37 -2.90 5.96
CA ALA A 95 10.36 -3.44 7.31
C ALA A 95 9.80 -4.87 7.35
N SER A 96 8.77 -5.17 6.58
CA SER A 96 8.20 -6.52 6.46
C SER A 96 9.19 -7.53 5.87
N PHE A 97 10.04 -7.13 4.93
CA PHE A 97 11.06 -8.01 4.34
C PHE A 97 12.19 -8.37 5.30
N VAL A 98 12.50 -7.48 6.24
CA VAL A 98 13.48 -7.80 7.29
C VAL A 98 12.94 -8.90 8.22
N ALA A 99 11.62 -8.94 8.41
CA ALA A 99 10.97 -9.91 9.28
C ALA A 99 10.65 -11.24 8.59
N LEU A 100 10.38 -11.22 7.28
CA LEU A 100 9.86 -12.35 6.53
C LEU A 100 10.60 -12.51 5.19
N PRO A 101 10.97 -13.76 4.78
CA PRO A 101 11.70 -14.01 3.55
C PRO A 101 10.76 -13.94 2.32
N TYR A 102 10.73 -12.81 1.68
CA TYR A 102 10.05 -12.64 0.39
C TYR A 102 10.99 -12.98 -0.78
N PRO A 103 10.46 -13.42 -1.94
CA PRO A 103 11.25 -13.52 -3.16
C PRO A 103 11.79 -12.15 -3.58
N TRP A 104 13.01 -12.08 -4.06
CA TRP A 104 13.68 -10.81 -4.44
C TRP A 104 12.89 -9.94 -5.42
N TRP A 105 12.15 -10.55 -6.34
CA TRP A 105 11.30 -9.81 -7.30
C TRP A 105 10.11 -9.12 -6.64
N MET A 106 9.58 -9.66 -5.53
CA MET A 106 8.57 -8.99 -4.71
C MET A 106 9.17 -7.80 -3.95
N GLU A 107 10.42 -7.92 -3.49
CA GLU A 107 11.11 -6.80 -2.83
C GLU A 107 11.28 -5.61 -3.78
N VAL A 108 11.68 -5.88 -5.03
CA VAL A 108 11.74 -4.86 -6.08
C VAL A 108 10.36 -4.25 -6.34
N ALA A 109 9.34 -5.09 -6.47
CA ALA A 109 7.96 -4.65 -6.70
C ALA A 109 7.43 -3.78 -5.55
N ALA A 110 7.81 -4.07 -4.31
CA ALA A 110 7.38 -3.29 -3.14
C ALA A 110 7.95 -1.87 -3.08
N VAL A 111 8.98 -1.58 -3.83
CA VAL A 111 9.47 -0.22 -4.04
C VAL A 111 8.85 0.40 -5.29
N VAL A 112 8.85 -0.33 -6.40
CA VAL A 112 8.39 0.18 -7.70
C VAL A 112 6.88 0.46 -7.71
N LEU A 113 6.06 -0.43 -7.18
CA LEU A 113 4.60 -0.30 -7.25
C LEU A 113 4.06 0.87 -6.42
N PRO A 114 4.51 1.13 -5.17
CA PRO A 114 4.12 2.34 -4.46
C PRO A 114 4.60 3.63 -5.15
N VAL A 115 5.79 3.63 -5.75
CA VAL A 115 6.26 4.79 -6.54
C VAL A 115 5.32 5.05 -7.71
N ILE A 116 4.94 4.03 -8.46
CA ILE A 116 3.98 4.16 -9.57
C ILE A 116 2.62 4.63 -9.05
N GLY A 117 2.10 4.02 -7.98
CA GLY A 117 0.81 4.40 -7.39
C GLY A 117 0.79 5.86 -6.93
N GLY A 118 1.81 6.29 -6.19
CA GLY A 118 1.96 7.68 -5.75
C GLY A 118 2.12 8.66 -6.91
N TRP A 119 2.94 8.31 -7.90
CA TRP A 119 3.13 9.13 -9.10
C TRP A 119 1.83 9.29 -9.91
N LEU A 120 1.09 8.20 -10.13
CA LEU A 120 -0.20 8.25 -10.81
C LEU A 120 -1.20 9.13 -10.05
N ALA A 121 -1.27 9.00 -8.73
CA ALA A 121 -2.15 9.84 -7.91
C ALA A 121 -1.82 11.33 -8.08
N ILE A 122 -0.54 11.69 -8.04
CA ILE A 122 -0.08 13.07 -8.22
C ILE A 122 -0.39 13.57 -9.64
N ARG A 123 -0.20 12.73 -10.66
CA ARG A 123 -0.43 13.09 -12.05
C ARG A 123 -1.90 13.26 -12.38
N LEU A 124 -2.75 12.41 -11.84
CA LEU A 124 -4.20 12.43 -12.07
C LEU A 124 -4.93 13.42 -11.14
N HIS A 125 -4.25 13.93 -10.10
CA HIS A 125 -4.84 14.91 -9.23
C HIS A 125 -5.10 16.21 -9.99
N HIS A 126 -6.38 16.57 -10.10
CA HIS A 126 -6.82 17.83 -10.68
C HIS A 126 -6.90 18.88 -9.60
N LYS A 127 -6.28 20.06 -9.83
CA LYS A 127 -6.44 21.19 -8.92
C LYS A 127 -7.87 21.70 -9.00
N PRO A 128 -8.57 21.82 -7.84
CA PRO A 128 -9.91 22.37 -7.84
C PRO A 128 -9.88 23.84 -8.30
N TYR A 129 -10.90 24.25 -9.05
CA TYR A 129 -11.10 25.65 -9.39
C TYR A 129 -11.40 26.47 -8.12
N PRO A 130 -11.11 27.79 -8.12
CA PRO A 130 -11.50 28.66 -7.01
C PRO A 130 -13.00 28.52 -6.69
N GLY A 131 -13.32 28.05 -5.47
CA GLY A 131 -14.70 27.80 -5.03
C GLY A 131 -15.22 26.37 -5.21
N GLU A 132 -14.45 25.49 -5.88
CA GLU A 132 -14.81 24.08 -5.98
C GLU A 132 -14.55 23.35 -4.65
N PRO A 133 -15.50 22.55 -4.13
CA PRO A 133 -15.27 21.77 -2.92
C PRO A 133 -14.22 20.67 -3.17
N LEU A 134 -13.26 20.51 -2.24
CA LEU A 134 -12.14 19.56 -2.36
C LEU A 134 -12.58 18.08 -2.34
N LEU A 135 -13.76 17.84 -1.78
CA LEU A 135 -14.35 16.50 -1.62
C LEU A 135 -15.64 16.34 -2.43
N GLY A 136 -15.81 17.16 -3.41
CA GLY A 136 -16.99 17.12 -4.30
C GLY A 136 -17.07 15.86 -5.15
#